data_8ee10ccdad1fd455508c9063867037ce
#
_entry.id   8ee10ccdad1fd455508c9063867037ce
#
_cell.length_a   1.000
_cell.length_b   1.000
_cell.length_c   1.000
_cell.angle_alpha   90.00
_cell.angle_beta   90.00
_cell.angle_gamma   90.00
#
_symmetry.space_group_name_H-M   'P 1'
#
loop_
_entity.id
_entity.type
_entity.pdbx_description
1 polymer ?
#
loop_
_entity_poly.entity_id
_entity_poly.type
_entity_poly.pdbx_seq_one_letter_code
_entity_poly.pdbx_strand_id
1 'polypeptide(L)'
;MLPPFQTALPIIRTLEDAGFQAFFVGGSIRDSLLGRPVHDVDIATSAKPEEVKALFKHTVDIGIEHGTVLVLYKGNQYEITTFRTESAYKDYRRPESVEYVDSLLEDLKRRDFTMNAMAMDKNGKLIDPFRGSEAIRMKRIETVGSPEERFREDALRMMRAARFTSQLGFGIEPGTNRPSSAMHRLSDILLLSGXPRNXSNCWKESIRMKXFNCXRKPGCXGFSPVFATGKXSFFPXCTRC
;
A
#
# COMPACT_ATOMS: atom_id res chain seq x y z
N MET A 1 -15.63 12.61 10.12
CA MET A 1 -14.15 12.51 9.84
C MET A 1 -13.43 12.24 11.17
N LEU A 2 -12.53 11.25 11.18
CA LEU A 2 -11.77 10.86 12.39
C LEU A 2 -10.77 11.95 12.80
N PRO A 3 -10.40 12.02 14.11
CA PRO A 3 -9.50 13.07 14.61
C PRO A 3 -8.18 13.24 13.84
N PRO A 4 -7.45 12.17 13.42
CA PRO A 4 -6.22 12.39 12.66
C PRO A 4 -6.41 13.17 11.36
N PHE A 5 -7.51 12.93 10.65
CA PHE A 5 -7.82 13.70 9.44
C PHE A 5 -8.20 15.13 9.78
N GLN A 6 -8.95 15.36 10.87
CA GLN A 6 -9.31 16.71 11.32
C GLN A 6 -8.06 17.53 11.64
N THR A 7 -7.06 16.91 12.27
CA THR A 7 -5.79 17.57 12.59
C THR A 7 -5.00 17.95 11.34
N ALA A 8 -5.12 17.15 10.27
CA ALA A 8 -4.45 17.38 8.98
C ALA A 8 -5.22 18.32 8.04
N LEU A 9 -6.51 18.63 8.34
CA LEU A 9 -7.34 19.51 7.49
C LEU A 9 -6.69 20.86 7.15
N PRO A 10 -6.02 21.56 8.10
CA PRO A 10 -5.38 22.84 7.73
C PRO A 10 -4.34 22.70 6.60
N ILE A 11 -3.68 21.55 6.50
CA ILE A 11 -2.70 21.31 5.41
C ILE A 11 -3.44 21.23 4.07
N ILE A 12 -4.53 20.45 4.00
CA ILE A 12 -5.38 20.34 2.80
C ILE A 12 -5.85 21.74 2.38
N ARG A 13 -6.36 22.53 3.35
CA ARG A 13 -6.86 23.89 3.07
C ARG A 13 -5.75 24.81 2.55
N THR A 14 -4.57 24.79 3.17
CA THR A 14 -3.43 25.61 2.70
C THR A 14 -3.09 25.30 1.23
N LEU A 15 -3.09 24.03 0.86
CA LEU A 15 -2.84 23.62 -0.53
C LEU A 15 -3.96 24.08 -1.46
N GLU A 16 -5.23 23.88 -1.07
CA GLU A 16 -6.37 24.29 -1.89
C GLU A 16 -6.49 25.81 -2.01
N ASP A 17 -6.23 26.55 -0.94
CA ASP A 17 -6.27 28.03 -0.95
C ASP A 17 -5.17 28.60 -1.87
N ALA A 18 -4.10 27.85 -2.07
CA ALA A 18 -3.04 28.18 -3.04
C ALA A 18 -3.36 27.72 -4.48
N GLY A 19 -4.54 27.13 -4.70
CA GLY A 19 -5.01 26.72 -6.03
C GLY A 19 -4.70 25.26 -6.41
N PHE A 20 -4.15 24.48 -5.49
CA PHE A 20 -3.80 23.09 -5.77
C PHE A 20 -4.90 22.12 -5.32
N GLN A 21 -4.99 20.99 -5.98
CA GLN A 21 -5.82 19.88 -5.49
C GLN A 21 -5.07 19.19 -4.34
N ALA A 22 -5.83 18.76 -3.30
CA ALA A 22 -5.23 18.01 -2.19
C ALA A 22 -6.24 17.02 -1.60
N PHE A 23 -5.77 15.81 -1.31
CA PHE A 23 -6.61 14.71 -0.81
C PHE A 23 -5.86 13.86 0.21
N PHE A 24 -6.57 13.37 1.18
CA PHE A 24 -6.07 12.27 2.01
C PHE A 24 -6.04 11.00 1.18
N VAL A 25 -5.02 10.16 1.35
CA VAL A 25 -4.84 8.96 0.49
C VAL A 25 -4.29 7.76 1.26
N GLY A 26 -4.31 6.62 0.63
CA GLY A 26 -3.51 5.46 1.01
C GLY A 26 -4.01 4.68 2.22
N GLY A 27 -3.06 4.25 3.03
CA GLY A 27 -3.32 3.36 4.17
C GLY A 27 -4.26 3.93 5.22
N SER A 28 -4.21 5.24 5.44
CA SER A 28 -5.07 5.93 6.40
C SER A 28 -6.56 5.77 6.05
N ILE A 29 -6.91 5.88 4.76
CA ILE A 29 -8.28 5.70 4.28
C ILE A 29 -8.74 4.25 4.52
N ARG A 30 -7.92 3.28 4.10
CA ARG A 30 -8.19 1.85 4.31
C ARG A 30 -8.44 1.55 5.79
N ASP A 31 -7.56 2.01 6.67
CA ASP A 31 -7.64 1.69 8.09
C ASP A 31 -8.84 2.39 8.75
N SER A 32 -9.19 3.59 8.29
CA SER A 32 -10.42 4.28 8.69
C SER A 32 -11.68 3.46 8.33
N LEU A 33 -11.73 2.92 7.11
CA LEU A 33 -12.87 2.11 6.65
C LEU A 33 -12.97 0.78 7.40
N LEU A 34 -11.82 0.25 7.88
CA LEU A 34 -11.76 -0.97 8.69
C LEU A 34 -12.04 -0.73 10.17
N GLY A 35 -12.24 0.52 10.61
CA GLY A 35 -12.39 0.85 12.02
C GLY A 35 -11.10 0.64 12.81
N ARG A 36 -9.94 0.66 12.16
CA ARG A 36 -8.63 0.50 12.78
C ARG A 36 -8.06 1.87 13.18
N PRO A 37 -7.17 1.93 14.17
CA PRO A 37 -6.49 3.19 14.48
C PRO A 37 -5.74 3.73 13.25
N VAL A 38 -5.90 5.03 13.01
CA VAL A 38 -5.18 5.76 11.96
C VAL A 38 -4.03 6.51 12.65
N HIS A 39 -2.79 6.15 12.30
CA HIS A 39 -1.61 6.75 12.89
C HIS A 39 -1.02 7.83 11.97
N ASP A 40 -0.75 7.47 10.74
CA ASP A 40 -0.11 8.35 9.77
C ASP A 40 -1.14 8.73 8.68
N VAL A 41 -1.20 10.02 8.37
CA VAL A 41 -2.11 10.53 7.36
C VAL A 41 -1.27 11.04 6.19
N ASP A 42 -1.35 10.33 5.07
CA ASP A 42 -0.69 10.70 3.83
C ASP A 42 -1.59 11.64 3.03
N ILE A 43 -0.98 12.62 2.37
CA ILE A 43 -1.67 13.58 1.52
C ILE A 43 -1.08 13.50 0.11
N ALA A 44 -1.94 13.48 -0.89
CA ALA A 44 -1.55 13.61 -2.29
C ALA A 44 -2.06 14.94 -2.83
N THR A 45 -1.25 15.62 -3.66
CA THR A 45 -1.55 16.97 -4.16
C THR A 45 -1.08 17.15 -5.60
N SER A 46 -1.70 18.12 -6.30
CA SER A 46 -1.17 18.58 -7.60
C SER A 46 0.03 19.52 -7.45
N ALA A 47 0.27 20.05 -6.24
CA ALA A 47 1.43 20.92 -5.99
C ALA A 47 2.74 20.12 -6.13
N LYS A 48 3.72 20.68 -6.83
CA LYS A 48 5.07 20.11 -6.95
C LYS A 48 5.83 20.27 -5.63
N PRO A 49 6.90 19.49 -5.40
CA PRO A 49 7.64 19.58 -4.14
C PRO A 49 8.10 20.99 -3.76
N GLU A 50 8.55 21.76 -4.74
CA GLU A 50 9.00 23.15 -4.52
C GLU A 50 7.86 24.06 -4.08
N GLU A 51 6.65 23.85 -4.65
CA GLU A 51 5.46 24.59 -4.30
C GLU A 51 4.99 24.23 -2.87
N VAL A 52 5.03 22.95 -2.52
CA VAL A 52 4.76 22.50 -1.15
C VAL A 52 5.73 23.18 -0.17
N LYS A 53 7.03 23.18 -0.50
CA LYS A 53 8.05 23.81 0.36
C LYS A 53 7.84 25.32 0.49
N ALA A 54 7.33 25.99 -0.53
CA ALA A 54 7.02 27.42 -0.47
C ALA A 54 5.83 27.74 0.45
N LEU A 55 4.88 26.79 0.58
CA LEU A 55 3.67 26.98 1.38
C LEU A 55 3.86 26.67 2.88
N PHE A 56 4.83 25.82 3.22
CA PHE A 56 5.02 25.36 4.60
C PHE A 56 6.40 25.71 5.14
N LYS A 57 6.44 26.31 6.33
CA LYS A 57 7.68 26.81 6.96
C LYS A 57 8.67 25.71 7.36
N HIS A 58 8.16 24.57 7.74
CA HIS A 58 9.00 23.48 8.26
C HIS A 58 8.80 22.22 7.42
N THR A 59 9.74 21.97 6.53
CA THR A 59 9.71 20.82 5.61
C THR A 59 11.02 20.07 5.68
N VAL A 60 10.95 18.75 5.39
CA VAL A 60 12.13 17.88 5.29
C VAL A 60 12.03 17.08 3.98
N ASP A 61 13.12 17.02 3.25
CA ASP A 61 13.20 16.28 1.99
C ASP A 61 13.47 14.81 2.31
N ILE A 62 12.42 13.98 2.29
CA ILE A 62 12.53 12.53 2.58
C ILE A 62 12.44 11.65 1.34
N GLY A 63 12.00 12.18 0.24
CA GLY A 63 11.80 11.45 -1.02
C GLY A 63 11.51 12.40 -2.17
N ILE A 64 12.22 13.52 -2.21
CA ILE A 64 11.99 14.58 -3.20
C ILE A 64 12.15 14.05 -4.63
N GLU A 65 13.08 13.12 -4.85
CA GLU A 65 13.27 12.43 -6.14
C GLU A 65 12.04 11.62 -6.56
N HIS A 66 11.18 11.32 -5.59
CA HIS A 66 9.91 10.63 -5.82
C HIS A 66 8.69 11.54 -5.58
N GLY A 67 8.91 12.85 -5.42
CA GLY A 67 7.85 13.83 -5.27
C GLY A 67 7.25 13.91 -3.86
N THR A 68 7.95 13.42 -2.82
CA THR A 68 7.44 13.44 -1.45
C THR A 68 8.20 14.42 -0.57
N VAL A 69 7.47 15.28 0.13
CA VAL A 69 7.98 16.23 1.12
C VAL A 69 7.30 15.93 2.46
N LEU A 70 8.09 15.87 3.53
CA LEU A 70 7.56 15.76 4.88
C LEU A 70 7.31 17.17 5.42
N VAL A 71 6.08 17.46 5.82
CA VAL A 71 5.69 18.72 6.43
C VAL A 71 5.52 18.52 7.92
N LEU A 72 6.21 19.35 8.71
CA LEU A 72 6.08 19.38 10.17
C LEU A 72 5.06 20.46 10.55
N TYR A 73 3.93 20.06 11.11
CA TYR A 73 2.84 20.98 11.40
C TYR A 73 2.21 20.69 12.76
N LYS A 74 2.29 21.66 13.68
CA LYS A 74 1.71 21.57 15.05
C LYS A 74 2.11 20.27 15.77
N GLY A 75 3.39 19.91 15.69
CA GLY A 75 3.93 18.75 16.39
C GLY A 75 3.68 17.41 15.70
N ASN A 76 3.00 17.40 14.56
CA ASN A 76 2.75 16.20 13.75
C ASN A 76 3.55 16.23 12.45
N GLN A 77 3.69 15.06 11.85
CA GLN A 77 4.41 14.87 10.59
C GLN A 77 3.42 14.40 9.52
N TYR A 78 3.50 14.99 8.34
CA TYR A 78 2.60 14.65 7.22
C TYR A 78 3.43 14.46 5.95
N GLU A 79 3.31 13.29 5.35
CA GLU A 79 3.90 13.04 4.02
C GLU A 79 2.98 13.62 2.96
N ILE A 80 3.49 14.58 2.20
CA ILE A 80 2.77 15.20 1.08
C ILE A 80 3.47 14.76 -0.20
N THR A 81 2.75 14.06 -1.05
CA THR A 81 3.27 13.51 -2.31
C THR A 81 2.57 14.15 -3.49
N THR A 82 3.34 14.68 -4.42
CA THR A 82 2.83 15.20 -5.69
C THR A 82 2.21 14.08 -6.51
N PHE A 83 1.06 14.33 -7.13
CA PHE A 83 0.45 13.38 -8.07
C PHE A 83 1.46 13.01 -9.15
N ARG A 84 1.60 11.74 -9.41
CA ARG A 84 2.62 11.28 -10.33
C ARG A 84 2.19 10.01 -11.07
N THR A 85 2.76 9.82 -12.23
CA THR A 85 2.82 8.54 -12.91
C THR A 85 4.24 7.99 -12.82
N GLU A 86 4.38 6.74 -13.07
CA GLU A 86 5.66 6.04 -13.03
C GLU A 86 5.89 5.44 -14.41
N SER A 87 7.05 5.75 -15.00
CA SER A 87 7.45 5.21 -16.29
C SER A 87 7.84 3.73 -16.18
N ALA A 88 8.33 3.16 -17.28
CA ALA A 88 8.82 1.79 -17.30
C ALA A 88 9.75 1.49 -16.13
N TYR A 89 9.62 0.29 -15.58
CA TYR A 89 10.39 -0.14 -14.42
C TYR A 89 11.68 -0.84 -14.85
N LYS A 90 12.80 -0.42 -14.28
CA LYS A 90 14.07 -1.13 -14.37
C LYS A 90 14.17 -2.18 -13.26
N ASP A 91 14.67 -3.36 -13.61
CA ASP A 91 14.99 -4.42 -12.66
C ASP A 91 13.81 -4.86 -11.78
N TYR A 92 12.57 -4.72 -12.30
CA TYR A 92 11.34 -5.12 -11.60
C TYR A 92 11.18 -4.47 -10.21
N ARG A 93 11.71 -3.24 -10.02
CA ARG A 93 11.66 -2.60 -8.70
C ARG A 93 11.52 -1.09 -8.71
N ARG A 94 12.27 -0.40 -9.57
CA ARG A 94 12.31 1.07 -9.55
C ARG A 94 11.83 1.64 -10.87
N PRO A 95 10.93 2.61 -10.84
CA PRO A 95 10.59 3.30 -12.09
C PRO A 95 11.83 4.06 -12.59
N GLU A 96 12.02 4.09 -13.89
CA GLU A 96 13.11 4.85 -14.52
C GLU A 96 12.99 6.33 -14.26
N SER A 97 11.77 6.83 -14.26
CA SER A 97 11.47 8.22 -13.97
C SER A 97 10.09 8.37 -13.36
N VAL A 98 9.90 9.47 -12.70
CA VAL A 98 8.63 9.91 -12.15
C VAL A 98 8.20 11.14 -12.93
N GLU A 99 6.97 11.14 -13.41
CA GLU A 99 6.39 12.28 -14.12
C GLU A 99 5.22 12.83 -13.31
N TYR A 100 5.30 14.12 -12.97
CA TYR A 100 4.23 14.78 -12.23
C TYR A 100 3.03 15.03 -13.13
N VAL A 101 1.85 14.78 -12.59
CA VAL A 101 0.57 14.93 -13.30
C VAL A 101 -0.41 15.76 -12.45
N ASP A 102 -1.44 16.29 -13.10
CA ASP A 102 -2.47 17.07 -12.39
C ASP A 102 -3.70 16.23 -12.04
N SER A 103 -3.68 14.94 -12.35
CA SER A 103 -4.82 14.05 -12.21
C SER A 103 -4.68 13.11 -11.00
N LEU A 104 -5.57 13.27 -10.02
CA LEU A 104 -5.70 12.33 -8.91
C LEU A 104 -5.93 10.89 -9.40
N LEU A 105 -6.73 10.72 -10.47
CA LEU A 105 -7.04 9.39 -11.02
C LEU A 105 -5.77 8.67 -11.48
N GLU A 106 -4.86 9.39 -12.15
CA GLU A 106 -3.59 8.81 -12.61
C GLU A 106 -2.69 8.42 -11.42
N ASP A 107 -2.64 9.27 -10.37
CA ASP A 107 -1.88 8.90 -9.15
C ASP A 107 -2.47 7.66 -8.46
N LEU A 108 -3.79 7.56 -8.37
CA LEU A 108 -4.43 6.39 -7.78
C LEU A 108 -4.22 5.13 -8.62
N LYS A 109 -4.18 5.27 -9.95
CA LYS A 109 -4.00 4.16 -10.91
C LYS A 109 -2.65 3.46 -10.79
N ARG A 110 -1.56 4.21 -10.45
CA ARG A 110 -0.22 3.61 -10.29
C ARG A 110 -0.05 2.81 -8.99
N ARG A 111 -1.00 2.91 -8.04
CA ARG A 111 -0.90 2.26 -6.73
C ARG A 111 -1.02 0.74 -6.85
N ASP A 112 -0.57 0.04 -5.82
CA ASP A 112 -0.49 -1.43 -5.80
C ASP A 112 -1.86 -2.12 -5.76
N PHE A 113 -2.64 -1.83 -4.73
CA PHE A 113 -3.91 -2.52 -4.46
C PHE A 113 -5.07 -1.53 -4.38
N THR A 114 -6.25 -1.97 -4.82
CA THR A 114 -7.45 -1.15 -4.85
C THR A 114 -7.77 -0.56 -3.47
N MET A 115 -7.58 -1.35 -2.40
CA MET A 115 -7.80 -0.90 -1.02
C MET A 115 -6.86 0.23 -0.56
N ASN A 116 -5.77 0.50 -1.29
CA ASN A 116 -4.85 1.61 -1.04
C ASN A 116 -4.97 2.70 -2.11
N ALA A 117 -5.82 2.50 -3.13
CA ALA A 117 -6.01 3.41 -4.26
C ALA A 117 -7.32 4.19 -4.12
N MET A 118 -7.55 4.67 -2.92
CA MET A 118 -8.69 5.53 -2.55
C MET A 118 -8.18 6.86 -2.05
N ALA A 119 -9.01 7.89 -2.20
CA ALA A 119 -8.74 9.23 -1.67
C ALA A 119 -9.97 9.74 -0.91
N MET A 120 -9.77 10.77 -0.08
CA MET A 120 -10.85 11.43 0.63
C MET A 120 -10.61 12.94 0.61
N ASP A 121 -11.64 13.71 0.27
CA ASP A 121 -11.55 15.16 0.23
C ASP A 121 -11.66 15.79 1.65
N LYS A 122 -11.50 17.11 1.72
CA LYS A 122 -11.61 17.89 2.97
C LYS A 122 -12.97 17.76 3.68
N ASN A 123 -14.02 17.36 2.96
CA ASN A 123 -15.36 17.20 3.51
C ASN A 123 -15.64 15.77 3.98
N GLY A 124 -14.68 14.85 3.79
CA GLY A 124 -14.84 13.45 4.14
C GLY A 124 -15.47 12.60 3.04
N LYS A 125 -15.65 13.17 1.83
CA LYS A 125 -16.20 12.42 0.70
C LYS A 125 -15.15 11.48 0.14
N LEU A 126 -15.48 10.20 0.10
CA LEU A 126 -14.61 9.15 -0.45
C LEU A 126 -14.61 9.20 -1.98
N ILE A 127 -13.43 9.10 -2.57
CA ILE A 127 -13.17 8.98 -4.01
C ILE A 127 -12.54 7.61 -4.23
N ASP A 128 -13.27 6.70 -4.85
CA ASP A 128 -12.92 5.29 -4.94
C ASP A 128 -13.12 4.76 -6.37
N PRO A 129 -12.26 5.17 -7.32
CA PRO A 129 -12.45 4.80 -8.72
C PRO A 129 -12.18 3.31 -9.01
N PHE A 130 -11.48 2.62 -8.12
CA PHE A 130 -11.06 1.23 -8.31
C PHE A 130 -11.76 0.25 -7.37
N ARG A 131 -12.86 0.66 -6.73
CA ARG A 131 -13.67 -0.18 -5.83
C ARG A 131 -12.89 -0.74 -4.64
N GLY A 132 -11.97 0.04 -4.10
CA GLY A 132 -11.19 -0.36 -2.92
C GLY A 132 -12.05 -0.64 -1.70
N SER A 133 -13.12 0.15 -1.50
CA SER A 133 -14.08 -0.05 -0.41
C SER A 133 -14.82 -1.39 -0.55
N GLU A 134 -15.15 -1.81 -1.79
CA GLU A 134 -15.76 -3.11 -2.05
C GLU A 134 -14.75 -4.24 -1.75
N ALA A 135 -13.51 -4.10 -2.18
CA ALA A 135 -12.45 -5.08 -1.87
C ALA A 135 -12.27 -5.25 -0.35
N ILE A 136 -12.30 -4.14 0.40
CA ILE A 136 -12.25 -4.15 1.87
C ILE A 136 -13.43 -4.92 2.46
N ARG A 137 -14.66 -4.61 2.00
CA ARG A 137 -15.89 -5.27 2.47
C ARG A 137 -15.86 -6.79 2.21
N MET A 138 -15.32 -7.17 1.04
CA MET A 138 -15.19 -8.59 0.65
C MET A 138 -13.94 -9.26 1.25
N LYS A 139 -13.14 -8.51 2.01
CA LYS A 139 -11.87 -8.98 2.61
C LYS A 139 -10.92 -9.55 1.55
N ARG A 140 -10.77 -8.82 0.44
CA ARG A 140 -9.93 -9.24 -0.69
C ARG A 140 -8.80 -8.24 -0.95
N ILE A 141 -7.66 -8.78 -1.36
CA ILE A 141 -6.53 -8.02 -1.88
C ILE A 141 -6.59 -8.12 -3.40
N GLU A 142 -6.91 -7.00 -4.04
CA GLU A 142 -7.06 -6.89 -5.50
C GLU A 142 -6.08 -5.82 -6.00
N THR A 143 -5.38 -6.10 -7.09
CA THR A 143 -4.47 -5.10 -7.70
C THR A 143 -5.27 -4.03 -8.45
N VAL A 144 -4.67 -2.85 -8.59
CA VAL A 144 -5.19 -1.82 -9.49
C VAL A 144 -4.76 -2.22 -10.91
N GLY A 145 -5.71 -2.71 -11.71
CA GLY A 145 -5.41 -3.23 -13.04
C GLY A 145 -4.95 -4.68 -13.03
N SER A 146 -4.28 -5.10 -14.10
CA SER A 146 -3.87 -6.49 -14.29
C SER A 146 -2.82 -6.92 -13.25
N PRO A 147 -3.07 -7.98 -12.46
CA PRO A 147 -2.09 -8.46 -11.50
C PRO A 147 -0.75 -8.83 -12.12
N GLU A 148 -0.78 -9.41 -13.31
CA GLU A 148 0.43 -9.84 -14.01
C GLU A 148 1.32 -8.65 -14.37
N GLU A 149 0.71 -7.57 -14.86
CA GLU A 149 1.42 -6.32 -15.16
C GLU A 149 1.97 -5.68 -13.89
N ARG A 150 1.12 -5.51 -12.89
CA ARG A 150 1.49 -4.88 -11.61
C ARG A 150 2.66 -5.58 -10.92
N PHE A 151 2.67 -6.91 -10.92
CA PHE A 151 3.76 -7.69 -10.30
C PHE A 151 5.02 -7.73 -11.17
N ARG A 152 4.86 -7.57 -12.48
CA ARG A 152 6.01 -7.45 -13.40
C ARG A 152 6.71 -6.08 -13.25
N GLU A 153 5.94 -5.02 -13.00
CA GLU A 153 6.48 -3.68 -12.73
C GLU A 153 7.33 -3.68 -11.45
N ASP A 154 6.76 -4.15 -10.35
CA ASP A 154 7.44 -4.15 -9.05
C ASP A 154 7.15 -5.46 -8.31
N ALA A 155 8.17 -6.30 -8.23
CA ALA A 155 8.10 -7.59 -7.53
C ALA A 155 7.85 -7.41 -6.01
N LEU A 156 8.19 -6.25 -5.42
CA LEU A 156 7.89 -5.98 -4.01
C LEU A 156 6.38 -5.94 -3.73
N ARG A 157 5.55 -5.69 -4.76
CA ARG A 157 4.09 -5.72 -4.60
C ARG A 157 3.60 -7.12 -4.18
N MET A 158 4.29 -8.20 -4.62
CA MET A 158 3.98 -9.55 -4.14
C MET A 158 4.24 -9.71 -2.64
N MET A 159 5.38 -9.17 -2.17
CA MET A 159 5.71 -9.18 -0.74
C MET A 159 4.71 -8.35 0.06
N ARG A 160 4.28 -7.22 -0.51
CA ARG A 160 3.25 -6.37 0.10
C ARG A 160 1.91 -7.10 0.18
N ALA A 161 1.50 -7.86 -0.86
CA ALA A 161 0.29 -8.68 -0.84
C ALA A 161 0.34 -9.71 0.30
N ALA A 162 1.44 -10.44 0.43
CA ALA A 162 1.64 -11.41 1.52
C ALA A 162 1.57 -10.72 2.89
N ARG A 163 2.20 -9.55 3.03
CA ARG A 163 2.17 -8.77 4.27
C ARG A 163 0.73 -8.34 4.62
N PHE A 164 -0.02 -7.84 3.65
CA PHE A 164 -1.42 -7.43 3.88
C PHE A 164 -2.32 -8.63 4.21
N THR A 165 -2.09 -9.78 3.59
CA THR A 165 -2.79 -11.03 3.97
C THR A 165 -2.59 -11.32 5.45
N SER A 166 -1.34 -11.23 5.92
CA SER A 166 -1.00 -11.48 7.34
C SER A 166 -1.59 -10.40 8.27
N GLN A 167 -1.48 -9.12 7.90
CA GLN A 167 -1.89 -8.00 8.76
C GLN A 167 -3.41 -7.81 8.83
N LEU A 168 -4.11 -8.03 7.72
CA LEU A 168 -5.55 -7.75 7.61
C LEU A 168 -6.42 -9.01 7.66
N GLY A 169 -5.83 -10.18 7.47
CA GLY A 169 -6.57 -11.44 7.36
C GLY A 169 -7.34 -11.55 6.04
N PHE A 170 -6.97 -10.76 5.02
CA PHE A 170 -7.66 -10.73 3.73
C PHE A 170 -7.17 -11.86 2.82
N GLY A 171 -8.08 -12.39 2.01
CA GLY A 171 -7.72 -13.30 0.94
C GLY A 171 -7.18 -12.56 -0.28
N ILE A 172 -6.26 -13.19 -1.00
CA ILE A 172 -5.82 -12.65 -2.29
C ILE A 172 -6.84 -13.08 -3.35
N GLU A 173 -7.30 -12.14 -4.15
CA GLU A 173 -8.28 -12.37 -5.21
C GLU A 173 -7.71 -13.42 -6.21
N PRO A 174 -8.52 -14.38 -6.71
CA PRO A 174 -8.01 -15.47 -7.57
C PRO A 174 -7.27 -15.00 -8.83
N GLY A 175 -7.67 -13.90 -9.44
CA GLY A 175 -6.94 -13.30 -10.56
C GLY A 175 -5.57 -12.77 -10.14
N THR A 176 -5.47 -12.22 -8.95
CA THR A 176 -4.22 -11.74 -8.33
C THR A 176 -3.33 -12.92 -7.89
N ASN A 177 -3.91 -14.09 -7.67
CA ASN A 177 -3.23 -15.26 -7.09
C ASN A 177 -2.80 -16.31 -8.13
N ARG A 178 -3.10 -16.14 -9.43
CA ARG A 178 -2.64 -17.07 -10.47
C ARG A 178 -1.16 -16.85 -10.76
N PRO A 179 -0.28 -17.79 -10.36
CA PRO A 179 1.11 -17.67 -10.76
C PRO A 179 1.23 -18.01 -12.24
N SER A 180 1.47 -17.00 -13.05
CA SER A 180 1.98 -17.26 -14.39
C SER A 180 3.42 -17.80 -14.26
N SER A 181 3.91 -18.47 -15.29
CA SER A 181 5.31 -18.92 -15.33
C SER A 181 6.29 -17.76 -15.13
N ALA A 182 5.88 -16.54 -15.46
CA ALA A 182 6.66 -15.32 -15.18
C ALA A 182 6.77 -15.02 -13.68
N MET A 183 5.73 -15.32 -12.88
CA MET A 183 5.75 -15.08 -11.44
C MET A 183 6.68 -16.05 -10.69
N HIS A 184 6.86 -17.28 -11.19
CA HIS A 184 7.86 -18.20 -10.65
C HIS A 184 9.27 -17.65 -10.86
N ARG A 185 9.55 -17.09 -12.04
CA ARG A 185 10.85 -16.45 -12.32
C ARG A 185 11.09 -15.22 -11.45
N LEU A 186 10.05 -14.43 -11.18
CA LEU A 186 10.16 -13.26 -10.30
C LEU A 186 10.44 -13.66 -8.85
N SER A 187 9.88 -14.77 -8.38
CA SER A 187 10.21 -15.27 -7.02
C SER A 187 11.68 -15.71 -6.94
N ASP A 188 12.24 -16.24 -8.04
CA ASP A 188 13.65 -16.60 -8.10
C ASP A 188 14.55 -15.37 -8.13
N ILE A 189 14.15 -14.32 -8.84
CA ILE A 189 14.85 -13.02 -8.87
C ILE A 189 14.85 -12.37 -7.48
N LEU A 190 13.73 -12.41 -6.76
CA LEU A 190 13.66 -11.92 -5.39
C LEU A 190 14.58 -12.68 -4.43
N LEU A 191 14.76 -14.00 -4.67
CA LEU A 191 15.72 -14.81 -3.92
C LEU A 191 17.17 -14.40 -4.18
N LEU A 192 17.46 -14.01 -5.42
CA LEU A 192 18.81 -13.57 -5.82
C LEU A 192 19.13 -12.16 -5.33
N SER A 193 18.12 -11.32 -5.11
CA SER A 193 18.29 -9.93 -4.65
C SER A 193 18.44 -9.76 -3.13
N GLY A 194 18.59 -10.88 -2.36
CA GLY A 194 18.85 -10.83 -0.91
C GLY A 194 17.63 -10.83 0.01
N UNK A 195 16.43 -11.03 -0.50
CA UNK A 195 15.44 -11.13 0.25
C UNK A 195 15.61 -12.30 0.96
N PRO A 196 15.42 -12.17 2.22
CA PRO A 196 15.58 -13.36 3.03
C PRO A 196 14.77 -14.54 2.46
N ARG A 197 15.37 -15.67 2.37
CA ARG A 197 14.77 -16.92 1.83
C ARG A 197 13.43 -17.29 2.50
N ASN A 198 13.22 -16.83 3.70
CA ASN A 198 11.98 -17.02 4.45
C ASN A 198 10.73 -16.33 3.84
N UNK A 199 10.97 -15.49 3.14
CA UNK A 199 9.95 -14.83 2.59
C UNK A 199 9.35 -15.49 1.42
N SER A 200 10.22 -15.90 0.73
CA SER A 200 9.76 -16.64 -0.44
C SER A 200 9.08 -17.97 -0.07
N ASN A 201 9.53 -18.61 0.95
CA ASN A 201 8.90 -19.84 1.44
C ASN A 201 7.53 -19.54 2.05
N CYS A 202 7.39 -18.46 2.79
CA CYS A 202 6.12 -18.01 3.34
C CYS A 202 5.09 -17.69 2.23
N TRP A 203 5.56 -17.10 1.12
CA TRP A 203 4.74 -16.85 -0.06
C TRP A 203 4.31 -18.17 -0.73
N LYS A 204 5.25 -19.08 -0.95
CA LYS A 204 4.96 -20.40 -1.55
C LYS A 204 4.00 -21.21 -0.67
N GLU A 205 4.15 -21.16 0.64
CA GLU A 205 3.25 -21.83 1.59
C GLU A 205 1.88 -21.15 1.66
N SER A 206 1.80 -19.83 1.63
CA SER A 206 0.52 -19.09 1.61
C SER A 206 -0.28 -19.40 0.35
N ILE A 207 0.40 -19.51 -0.80
CA ILE A 207 -0.22 -19.93 -2.06
C ILE A 207 -0.63 -21.41 -1.98
N ARG A 208 0.24 -22.26 -1.44
CA ARG A 208 0.00 -23.70 -1.34
C ARG A 208 -1.15 -24.04 -0.36
N MET A 209 -1.24 -23.35 0.76
CA MET A 209 -2.31 -23.56 1.75
C MET A 209 -3.67 -23.07 1.27
N LYS A 210 -3.72 -22.16 0.37
CA LYS A 210 -4.99 -21.74 -0.25
C LYS A 210 -5.48 -22.59 -1.43
N UNK A 211 -4.67 -23.21 -1.79
CA UNK A 211 -5.00 -24.04 -2.75
C UNK A 211 -5.62 -25.23 -2.32
N PHE A 212 -5.24 -25.50 -1.27
CA PHE A 212 -5.98 -26.54 -0.57
C PHE A 212 -7.17 -25.86 0.12
N ASN A 213 -8.34 -26.14 -0.38
CA ASN A 213 -9.62 -25.81 0.23
C ASN A 213 -9.70 -26.60 1.56
N CYS A 214 -9.11 -26.05 2.60
CA CYS A 214 -9.22 -26.66 3.91
C CYS A 214 -10.53 -26.21 4.52
N UNK A 215 -11.41 -26.87 4.23
CA UNK A 215 -12.52 -26.68 4.77
C UNK A 215 -12.29 -26.60 6.11
N ARG A 216 -12.67 -25.68 6.74
CA ARG A 216 -12.65 -25.45 8.15
C ARG A 216 -13.19 -26.66 8.94
N LYS A 217 -12.32 -27.52 9.31
CA LYS A 217 -12.66 -28.50 10.37
C LYS A 217 -12.64 -27.77 11.71
N PRO A 218 -13.67 -27.95 12.58
CA PRO A 218 -13.62 -27.38 13.93
C PRO A 218 -12.44 -28.01 14.69
N GLY A 219 -11.55 -27.17 15.22
CA GLY A 219 -10.42 -27.62 16.02
C GLY A 219 -9.04 -27.10 15.60
N CYS A 220 -8.94 -26.35 14.49
CA CYS A 220 -7.65 -25.71 14.18
C CYS A 220 -7.55 -24.30 14.81
N UNK A 221 -6.86 -24.30 15.68
CA UNK A 221 -6.66 -23.12 16.30
C UNK A 221 -5.95 -22.23 15.42
N GLY A 222 -6.35 -21.12 15.45
CA GLY A 222 -5.83 -20.03 14.68
C GLY A 222 -4.37 -19.71 14.96
N PHE A 223 -3.62 -19.52 13.94
CA PHE A 223 -2.24 -19.04 14.05
C PHE A 223 -2.24 -17.59 14.55
N SER A 224 -1.78 -17.38 15.77
CA SER A 224 -1.41 -16.03 16.25
C SER A 224 0.09 -15.86 16.05
N PRO A 225 0.55 -14.94 15.20
CA PRO A 225 1.97 -14.64 15.15
C PRO A 225 2.33 -13.83 16.41
N VAL A 226 3.12 -14.41 17.30
CA VAL A 226 3.71 -13.68 18.42
C VAL A 226 4.98 -13.01 17.91
N PHE A 227 4.93 -11.71 17.78
CA PHE A 227 6.13 -10.90 17.54
C PHE A 227 6.81 -10.62 18.88
N ALA A 228 7.79 -11.45 19.25
CA ALA A 228 8.73 -11.10 20.30
C ALA A 228 9.99 -10.55 19.65
N THR A 229 10.40 -9.41 20.14
CA THR A 229 11.63 -8.65 19.87
C THR A 229 12.74 -9.38 19.08
N GLY A 230 12.96 -8.99 17.89
CA GLY A 230 14.28 -9.03 17.20
C GLY A 230 14.78 -10.33 16.60
N LYS A 231 14.07 -11.46 16.67
CA LYS A 231 14.46 -12.69 15.97
C LYS A 231 13.25 -13.56 15.62
N UNK A 232 12.91 -13.85 14.52
CA UNK A 232 11.96 -14.55 14.13
C UNK A 232 12.29 -15.88 14.26
N SER A 233 12.17 -16.37 15.17
CA SER A 233 12.25 -17.82 15.29
C SER A 233 10.89 -18.43 14.91
N PHE A 234 10.87 -19.05 13.75
CA PHE A 234 9.75 -19.87 13.30
C PHE A 234 9.90 -21.29 13.88
N PHE A 235 9.01 -21.69 14.75
CA PHE A 235 8.86 -23.10 15.11
C PHE A 235 7.65 -23.66 14.39
N PRO A 236 7.82 -24.70 13.54
CA PRO A 236 6.69 -25.46 13.02
C PRO A 236 6.27 -26.55 14.00
N UNK A 237 5.31 -26.42 14.43
CA UNK A 237 4.85 -27.39 15.04
C UNK A 237 3.71 -27.90 14.50
N CYS A 238 3.75 -28.27 13.53
CA CYS A 238 2.66 -29.12 13.04
C CYS A 238 3.03 -30.58 13.17
N THR A 239 2.67 -31.15 14.28
CA THR A 239 2.64 -32.62 14.40
C THR A 239 1.22 -33.08 14.07
N ARG A 240 1.11 -33.77 12.95
CA ARG A 240 0.00 -34.63 12.50
C ARG A 240 -1.25 -33.93 11.90
N CYS A 241 -1.36 -34.03 10.59
CA CYS A 241 -2.50 -34.60 9.88
C CYS A 241 -2.03 -35.83 9.14
#